data_035bfc54381e9a649e7a1ac9b9060156
#
_entry.id   035bfc54381e9a649e7a1ac9b9060156
#
_cell.length_a   1.000
_cell.length_b   1.000
_cell.length_c   1.000
_cell.angle_alpha   90.00
_cell.angle_beta   90.00
_cell.angle_gamma   90.00
#
_symmetry.space_group_name_H-M   'P 1'
#
loop_
_entity.id
_entity.type
_entity.pdbx_description
1 polymer ?
#
loop_
_entity_poly.entity_id
_entity_poly.type
_entity_poly.pdbx_seq_one_letter_code
_entity_poly.pdbx_strand_id
1 'polypeptide(L)'
;MISLALSVRQCDCPLSAASATHDVAFVTPHWHYDHDRSHLELRVLADGTDRTQLEQGLDVVRSHEESKSFDLLAKEGATARARLTLGTTETMGTVLEHDGYVTGPFENVDGTERWELGFDDEAAADRALATLDRQQDEYELRERQRLDPGTVLADLRAESVGKTIIDGARTLTATERETLLRAVDRGYYDVPRAETLGDLAGSFGVSDAAVSKTLRRAERKLLAPPVATLEATERRPTVRDGSLSQRSADRES
;
A
#
# COMPACT_ATOMS: atom_id res chain seq x y z
N MET A 1 10.05 -9.77 15.02
CA MET A 1 9.33 -8.50 14.80
C MET A 1 7.87 -8.71 15.11
N ILE A 2 7.22 -7.75 15.73
CA ILE A 2 5.76 -7.72 15.93
C ILE A 2 5.18 -6.72 14.95
N SER A 3 4.17 -7.11 14.20
CA SER A 3 3.38 -6.25 13.34
C SER A 3 2.03 -5.97 13.97
N LEU A 4 1.60 -4.72 13.96
CA LEU A 4 0.28 -4.28 14.43
C LEU A 4 -0.42 -3.54 13.30
N ALA A 5 -1.70 -3.83 13.06
CA ALA A 5 -2.57 -3.01 12.26
C ALA A 5 -3.59 -2.32 13.18
N LEU A 6 -3.61 -0.98 13.15
CA LEU A 6 -4.51 -0.16 13.96
C LEU A 6 -5.45 0.64 13.06
N SER A 7 -6.67 0.86 13.54
CA SER A 7 -7.53 1.95 13.08
C SER A 7 -7.55 3.01 14.16
N VAL A 8 -7.18 4.24 13.83
CA VAL A 8 -7.01 5.34 14.78
C VAL A 8 -7.93 6.49 14.41
N ARG A 9 -8.57 7.10 15.39
CA ARG A 9 -9.27 8.38 15.28
C ARG A 9 -8.55 9.40 16.15
N GLN A 10 -7.87 10.33 15.51
CA GLN A 10 -7.11 11.37 16.19
C GLN A 10 -7.60 12.75 15.79
N CYS A 11 -7.63 13.66 16.76
CA CYS A 11 -8.16 15.01 16.56
C CYS A 11 -7.11 15.97 15.97
N ASP A 12 -5.84 15.64 16.08
CA ASP A 12 -4.69 16.45 15.67
C ASP A 12 -4.17 16.12 14.25
N CYS A 13 -4.88 15.24 13.51
CA CYS A 13 -4.54 14.91 12.13
C CYS A 13 -5.39 15.66 11.11
N PRO A 14 -4.82 16.57 10.29
CA PRO A 14 -5.56 17.32 9.27
C PRO A 14 -6.22 16.44 8.21
N LEU A 15 -5.62 15.28 7.89
CA LEU A 15 -6.18 14.34 6.89
C LEU A 15 -7.40 13.61 7.45
N SER A 16 -7.36 13.21 8.73
CA SER A 16 -8.51 12.63 9.42
C SER A 16 -9.65 13.64 9.55
N ALA A 17 -9.37 14.90 9.93
CA ALA A 17 -10.36 15.95 10.02
C ALA A 17 -11.04 16.24 8.67
N ALA A 18 -10.28 16.25 7.58
CA ALA A 18 -10.81 16.46 6.24
C ALA A 18 -11.69 15.28 5.77
N SER A 19 -11.24 14.04 5.95
CA SER A 19 -12.01 12.86 5.54
C SER A 19 -13.25 12.59 6.42
N ALA A 20 -13.28 13.13 7.64
CA ALA A 20 -14.46 13.05 8.51
C ALA A 20 -15.61 13.98 8.07
N THR A 21 -15.30 15.06 7.34
CA THR A 21 -16.25 16.10 7.00
C THR A 21 -16.57 16.19 5.51
N HIS A 22 -15.77 15.57 4.67
CA HIS A 22 -15.92 15.56 3.21
C HIS A 22 -15.68 14.17 2.66
N ASP A 23 -16.35 13.84 1.56
CA ASP A 23 -16.21 12.56 0.85
C ASP A 23 -14.88 12.52 0.06
N VAL A 24 -13.78 12.51 0.79
CA VAL A 24 -12.41 12.45 0.27
C VAL A 24 -11.58 11.45 1.09
N ALA A 25 -10.88 10.58 0.39
CA ALA A 25 -9.90 9.69 0.98
C ALA A 25 -8.48 10.22 0.75
N PHE A 26 -7.58 9.97 1.71
CA PHE A 26 -6.17 10.30 1.57
C PHE A 26 -5.33 9.04 1.74
N VAL A 27 -4.30 8.93 0.91
CA VAL A 27 -3.26 7.90 1.03
C VAL A 27 -1.91 8.58 1.09
N THR A 28 -1.11 8.23 2.08
CA THR A 28 0.26 8.73 2.26
C THR A 28 1.26 7.61 2.05
N PRO A 29 1.68 7.35 0.79
CA PRO A 29 2.61 6.27 0.49
C PRO A 29 4.05 6.55 0.93
N HIS A 30 4.39 7.82 1.10
CA HIS A 30 5.74 8.24 1.46
C HIS A 30 5.71 9.33 2.52
N TRP A 31 6.51 9.14 3.53
CA TRP A 31 6.66 10.08 4.64
C TRP A 31 8.11 10.11 5.13
N HIS A 32 8.46 11.19 5.81
CA HIS A 32 9.75 11.38 6.45
C HIS A 32 9.55 12.10 7.78
N TYR A 33 10.17 11.61 8.84
CA TYR A 33 10.18 12.27 10.13
C TYR A 33 11.47 13.07 10.33
N ASP A 34 11.35 14.38 10.48
CA ASP A 34 12.46 15.28 10.82
C ASP A 34 12.58 15.35 12.35
N HIS A 35 13.55 14.63 12.89
CA HIS A 35 13.79 14.55 14.32
C HIS A 35 14.20 15.91 14.92
N ASP A 36 14.92 16.76 14.18
CA ASP A 36 15.41 18.05 14.67
C ASP A 36 14.27 19.04 14.86
N ARG A 37 13.25 18.95 14.04
CA ARG A 37 12.08 19.85 14.05
C ARG A 37 10.82 19.20 14.63
N SER A 38 10.85 17.91 14.91
CA SER A 38 9.67 17.13 15.31
C SER A 38 8.50 17.29 14.33
N HIS A 39 8.79 17.17 13.02
CA HIS A 39 7.82 17.33 11.95
C HIS A 39 7.72 16.07 11.09
N LEU A 40 6.51 15.78 10.62
CA LEU A 40 6.24 14.81 9.58
C LEU A 40 6.12 15.50 8.23
N GLU A 41 6.94 15.11 7.26
CA GLU A 41 6.78 15.47 5.85
C GLU A 41 6.10 14.33 5.09
N LEU A 42 4.96 14.62 4.51
CA LEU A 42 4.10 13.63 3.84
C LEU A 42 4.01 13.91 2.34
N ARG A 43 3.91 12.84 1.55
CA ARG A 43 3.52 12.87 0.13
C ARG A 43 2.15 12.24 0.03
N VAL A 44 1.14 13.10 -0.09
CA VAL A 44 -0.28 12.74 0.02
C VAL A 44 -0.90 12.61 -1.36
N LEU A 45 -1.65 11.53 -1.57
CA LEU A 45 -2.59 11.36 -2.65
C LEU A 45 -3.99 11.57 -2.07
N ALA A 46 -4.81 12.40 -2.71
CA ALA A 46 -6.19 12.64 -2.33
C ALA A 46 -7.12 12.17 -3.45
N ASP A 47 -8.22 11.50 -3.10
CA ASP A 47 -9.24 11.00 -4.02
C ASP A 47 -10.63 11.35 -3.48
N GLY A 48 -11.27 12.34 -4.08
CA GLY A 48 -12.62 12.76 -3.73
C GLY A 48 -13.67 12.05 -4.60
N THR A 49 -14.90 11.89 -4.10
CA THR A 49 -16.01 11.37 -4.90
C THR A 49 -16.32 12.28 -6.09
N ASP A 50 -16.04 13.58 -5.95
CA ASP A 50 -16.08 14.57 -7.02
C ASP A 50 -15.07 15.70 -6.75
N ARG A 51 -14.97 16.62 -7.72
CA ARG A 51 -14.03 17.75 -7.62
C ARG A 51 -14.34 18.69 -6.44
N THR A 52 -15.59 18.86 -6.09
CA THR A 52 -16.01 19.76 -5.01
C THR A 52 -15.60 19.18 -3.66
N GLN A 53 -15.86 17.89 -3.43
CA GLN A 53 -15.45 17.19 -2.20
C GLN A 53 -13.93 17.22 -2.05
N LEU A 54 -13.19 16.95 -3.14
CA LEU A 54 -11.74 17.07 -3.14
C LEU A 54 -11.27 18.47 -2.72
N GLU A 55 -11.78 19.53 -3.36
CA GLU A 55 -11.36 20.92 -3.09
C GLU A 55 -11.66 21.33 -1.65
N GLN A 56 -12.84 20.99 -1.13
CA GLN A 56 -13.23 21.28 0.26
C GLN A 56 -12.35 20.50 1.25
N GLY A 57 -12.08 19.20 1.00
CA GLY A 57 -11.19 18.41 1.83
C GLY A 57 -9.75 18.97 1.86
N LEU A 58 -9.23 19.39 0.69
CA LEU A 58 -7.89 20.01 0.63
C LEU A 58 -7.83 21.36 1.36
N ASP A 59 -8.93 22.14 1.37
CA ASP A 59 -9.01 23.40 2.10
C ASP A 59 -9.03 23.17 3.61
N VAL A 60 -9.71 22.11 4.10
CA VAL A 60 -9.62 21.69 5.52
C VAL A 60 -8.17 21.36 5.87
N VAL A 61 -7.50 20.49 5.08
CA VAL A 61 -6.09 20.13 5.32
C VAL A 61 -5.20 21.38 5.37
N ARG A 62 -5.37 22.32 4.43
CA ARG A 62 -4.54 23.53 4.35
C ARG A 62 -4.73 24.48 5.54
N SER A 63 -5.97 24.60 6.04
CA SER A 63 -6.33 25.53 7.10
C SER A 63 -6.22 24.95 8.52
N HIS A 64 -5.94 23.66 8.64
CA HIS A 64 -5.81 22.99 9.94
C HIS A 64 -4.61 23.54 10.72
N GLU A 65 -4.77 23.73 12.02
CA GLU A 65 -3.74 24.33 12.90
C GLU A 65 -2.43 23.53 12.93
N GLU A 66 -2.51 22.20 12.81
CA GLU A 66 -1.34 21.32 12.77
C GLU A 66 -0.64 21.29 11.41
N SER A 67 -1.23 21.83 10.37
CA SER A 67 -0.60 21.95 9.04
C SER A 67 0.42 23.07 9.04
N LYS A 68 1.70 22.74 9.08
CA LYS A 68 2.82 23.71 9.06
C LYS A 68 3.09 24.24 7.64
N SER A 69 2.93 23.38 6.62
CA SER A 69 2.98 23.78 5.20
C SER A 69 2.16 22.82 4.35
N PHE A 70 1.56 23.37 3.28
CA PHE A 70 0.80 22.59 2.31
C PHE A 70 1.10 23.09 0.90
N ASP A 71 1.62 22.22 0.03
CA ASP A 71 1.90 22.49 -1.38
C ASP A 71 1.09 21.53 -2.25
N LEU A 72 0.16 22.06 -3.05
CA LEU A 72 -0.54 21.28 -4.07
C LEU A 72 0.39 21.07 -5.27
N LEU A 73 0.79 19.83 -5.54
CA LEU A 73 1.75 19.48 -6.59
C LEU A 73 1.09 19.17 -7.93
N ALA A 74 -0.10 18.54 -7.90
CA ALA A 74 -0.89 18.23 -9.08
C ALA A 74 -2.36 18.04 -8.70
N LYS A 75 -3.27 18.35 -9.62
CA LYS A 75 -4.71 18.08 -9.49
C LYS A 75 -5.30 17.75 -10.85
N GLU A 76 -6.03 16.64 -10.94
CA GLU A 76 -6.71 16.18 -12.13
C GLU A 76 -8.07 15.57 -11.77
N GLY A 77 -9.14 16.20 -12.27
CA GLY A 77 -10.50 15.78 -11.92
C GLY A 77 -10.75 15.84 -10.41
N ALA A 78 -11.10 14.70 -9.83
CA ALA A 78 -11.34 14.52 -8.41
C ALA A 78 -10.12 14.00 -7.63
N THR A 79 -8.94 13.92 -8.25
CA THR A 79 -7.71 13.43 -7.61
C THR A 79 -6.67 14.55 -7.48
N ALA A 80 -5.85 14.48 -6.43
CA ALA A 80 -4.76 15.41 -6.22
C ALA A 80 -3.53 14.74 -5.61
N ARG A 81 -2.38 15.38 -5.78
CA ARG A 81 -1.13 15.06 -5.10
C ARG A 81 -0.62 16.31 -4.40
N ALA A 82 -0.29 16.18 -3.13
CA ALA A 82 0.21 17.27 -2.31
C ALA A 82 1.45 16.86 -1.51
N ARG A 83 2.19 17.87 -1.06
CA ARG A 83 3.18 17.76 0.00
C ARG A 83 2.61 18.48 1.22
N LEU A 84 2.62 17.81 2.35
CA LEU A 84 2.15 18.32 3.62
C LEU A 84 3.27 18.17 4.65
N THR A 85 3.50 19.20 5.44
CA THR A 85 4.30 19.14 6.66
C THR A 85 3.39 19.40 7.83
N LEU A 86 3.40 18.52 8.82
CA LEU A 86 2.60 18.66 10.02
C LEU A 86 3.43 18.39 11.28
N GLY A 87 2.94 18.82 12.44
CA GLY A 87 3.50 18.47 13.74
C GLY A 87 3.43 16.97 13.99
N THR A 88 4.15 16.50 15.00
CA THR A 88 4.04 15.11 15.44
C THR A 88 2.71 14.91 16.15
N THR A 89 1.84 14.06 15.61
CA THR A 89 0.58 13.69 16.27
C THR A 89 0.86 12.89 17.54
N GLU A 90 -0.09 12.87 18.48
CA GLU A 90 0.06 12.17 19.76
C GLU A 90 0.32 10.67 19.55
N THR A 91 -0.42 10.04 18.64
CA THR A 91 -0.22 8.63 18.28
C THR A 91 1.17 8.38 17.70
N MET A 92 1.66 9.25 16.77
CA MET A 92 3.00 9.09 16.19
C MET A 92 4.08 9.26 17.26
N GLY A 93 3.93 10.23 18.14
CA GLY A 93 4.84 10.44 19.28
C GLY A 93 4.99 9.17 20.11
N THR A 94 3.87 8.53 20.46
CA THR A 94 3.85 7.28 21.21
C THR A 94 4.55 6.14 20.49
N VAL A 95 4.31 5.99 19.18
CA VAL A 95 4.98 4.94 18.38
C VAL A 95 6.50 5.13 18.41
N LEU A 96 6.97 6.37 18.19
CA LEU A 96 8.40 6.68 18.17
C LEU A 96 9.07 6.54 19.56
N GLU A 97 8.38 6.93 20.65
CA GLU A 97 8.89 6.80 22.03
C GLU A 97 9.10 5.34 22.45
N HIS A 98 8.40 4.41 21.81
CA HIS A 98 8.49 2.97 22.10
C HIS A 98 9.25 2.19 21.03
N ASP A 99 10.15 2.86 20.27
CA ASP A 99 10.96 2.25 19.21
C ASP A 99 10.13 1.57 18.11
N GLY A 100 8.88 2.02 17.92
CA GLY A 100 8.02 1.59 16.84
C GLY A 100 8.33 2.29 15.53
N TYR A 101 7.97 1.66 14.43
CA TYR A 101 8.14 2.21 13.09
C TYR A 101 6.95 1.84 12.21
N VAL A 102 6.68 2.69 11.21
CA VAL A 102 5.59 2.50 10.27
C VAL A 102 6.05 1.60 9.12
N THR A 103 5.26 0.58 8.80
CA THR A 103 5.59 -0.45 7.80
C THR A 103 4.79 -0.35 6.52
N GLY A 104 3.71 0.45 6.51
CA GLY A 104 2.82 0.64 5.37
C GLY A 104 2.47 2.10 5.12
N PRO A 105 1.66 2.38 4.09
CA PRO A 105 1.10 3.71 3.88
C PRO A 105 0.10 4.06 4.98
N PHE A 106 -0.05 5.37 5.26
CA PHE A 106 -1.22 5.84 6.00
C PHE A 106 -2.40 5.98 5.06
N GLU A 107 -3.58 5.56 5.50
CA GLU A 107 -4.84 5.71 4.77
C GLU A 107 -5.87 6.39 5.67
N ASN A 108 -6.41 7.53 5.24
CA ASN A 108 -7.45 8.27 5.96
C ASN A 108 -8.76 8.22 5.18
N VAL A 109 -9.77 7.61 5.78
CA VAL A 109 -11.13 7.48 5.22
C VAL A 109 -12.15 7.66 6.34
N ASP A 110 -13.17 8.46 6.11
CA ASP A 110 -14.28 8.68 7.07
C ASP A 110 -13.79 9.06 8.49
N GLY A 111 -12.75 9.88 8.58
CA GLY A 111 -12.14 10.32 9.84
C GLY A 111 -11.34 9.25 10.57
N THR A 112 -11.14 8.09 9.95
CA THR A 112 -10.36 6.98 10.51
C THR A 112 -9.09 6.81 9.73
N GLU A 113 -7.98 6.67 10.43
CA GLU A 113 -6.65 6.45 9.87
C GLU A 113 -6.23 5.01 10.09
N ARG A 114 -5.77 4.34 9.02
CA ARG A 114 -5.18 3.01 9.11
C ARG A 114 -3.68 3.13 9.26
N TRP A 115 -3.15 2.44 10.26
CA TRP A 115 -1.73 2.37 10.57
C TRP A 115 -1.22 0.94 10.53
N GLU A 116 -0.11 0.74 9.88
CA GLU A 116 0.66 -0.50 9.93
C GLU A 116 1.99 -0.23 10.63
N LEU A 117 2.20 -0.89 11.77
CA LEU A 117 3.33 -0.63 12.66
C LEU A 117 4.19 -1.88 12.84
N GLY A 118 5.48 -1.67 12.99
CA GLY A 118 6.44 -2.69 13.37
C GLY A 118 7.10 -2.36 14.71
N PHE A 119 7.39 -3.41 15.49
CA PHE A 119 8.19 -3.34 16.71
C PHE A 119 9.17 -4.51 16.73
N ASP A 120 10.38 -4.28 17.21
CA ASP A 120 11.41 -5.30 17.22
C ASP A 120 11.09 -6.43 18.22
N ASP A 121 10.47 -6.09 19.36
CA ASP A 121 10.06 -7.02 20.38
C ASP A 121 8.61 -6.82 20.87
N GLU A 122 8.09 -7.82 21.55
CA GLU A 122 6.72 -7.84 22.03
C GLU A 122 6.47 -6.86 23.18
N ALA A 123 7.48 -6.65 24.03
CA ALA A 123 7.36 -5.74 25.16
C ALA A 123 7.30 -4.29 24.72
N ALA A 124 7.98 -3.90 23.64
CA ALA A 124 7.89 -2.57 23.03
C ALA A 124 6.46 -2.33 22.48
N ALA A 125 5.91 -3.29 21.73
CA ALA A 125 4.54 -3.22 21.24
C ALA A 125 3.51 -3.10 22.38
N ASP A 126 3.66 -3.88 23.46
CA ASP A 126 2.77 -3.83 24.62
C ASP A 126 2.85 -2.49 25.36
N ARG A 127 4.05 -1.92 25.50
CA ARG A 127 4.21 -0.58 26.08
C ARG A 127 3.58 0.52 25.24
N ALA A 128 3.73 0.46 23.91
CA ALA A 128 3.08 1.40 22.99
C ALA A 128 1.55 1.33 23.12
N LEU A 129 0.96 0.14 23.04
CA LEU A 129 -0.48 -0.05 23.20
C LEU A 129 -0.97 0.43 24.58
N ALA A 130 -0.27 0.10 25.67
CA ALA A 130 -0.61 0.57 27.01
C ALA A 130 -0.48 2.10 27.17
N THR A 131 0.33 2.78 26.37
CA THR A 131 0.38 4.24 26.34
C THR A 131 -0.77 4.81 25.55
N LEU A 132 -1.09 4.24 24.37
CA LEU A 132 -2.27 4.62 23.57
C LEU A 132 -3.58 4.47 24.38
N ASP A 133 -3.75 3.40 25.16
CA ASP A 133 -4.91 3.19 26.02
C ASP A 133 -5.17 4.32 27.05
N ARG A 134 -4.15 5.13 27.34
CA ARG A 134 -4.23 6.27 28.29
C ARG A 134 -4.40 7.62 27.63
N GLN A 135 -4.29 7.66 26.31
CA GLN A 135 -4.44 8.88 25.52
C GLN A 135 -5.91 9.15 25.19
N GLN A 136 -6.20 10.34 24.64
CA GLN A 136 -7.54 10.74 24.26
C GLN A 136 -7.96 10.19 22.89
N ASP A 137 -6.99 9.79 22.06
CA ASP A 137 -7.26 9.22 20.74
C ASP A 137 -7.90 7.85 20.87
N GLU A 138 -8.94 7.63 20.06
CA GLU A 138 -9.60 6.33 19.97
C GLU A 138 -8.85 5.45 18.98
N TYR A 139 -8.46 4.25 19.39
CA TYR A 139 -7.90 3.27 18.46
C TYR A 139 -8.55 1.90 18.60
N GLU A 140 -8.49 1.13 17.53
CA GLU A 140 -8.89 -0.28 17.50
C GLU A 140 -7.73 -1.11 16.95
N LEU A 141 -7.28 -2.08 17.73
CA LEU A 141 -6.32 -3.08 17.28
C LEU A 141 -7.01 -4.06 16.33
N ARG A 142 -6.72 -3.96 15.03
CA ARG A 142 -7.28 -4.79 13.97
C ARG A 142 -6.58 -6.13 13.85
N GLU A 143 -5.26 -6.08 13.91
CA GLU A 143 -4.41 -7.26 13.75
C GLU A 143 -3.15 -7.13 14.59
N ARG A 144 -2.69 -8.26 15.14
CA ARG A 144 -1.40 -8.41 15.79
C ARG A 144 -0.77 -9.71 15.32
N GLN A 145 0.40 -9.61 14.73
CA GLN A 145 1.10 -10.76 14.17
C GLN A 145 2.57 -10.76 14.59
N ARG A 146 3.07 -11.95 14.90
CA ARG A 146 4.51 -12.16 15.06
C ARG A 146 5.10 -12.62 13.74
N LEU A 147 5.97 -11.82 13.17
CA LEU A 147 6.60 -12.08 11.88
C LEU A 147 8.04 -12.58 12.09
N ASP A 148 8.35 -13.73 11.51
CA ASP A 148 9.73 -14.15 11.34
C ASP A 148 10.32 -13.56 10.04
N PRO A 149 11.67 -13.50 9.90
CA PRO A 149 12.29 -12.91 8.71
C PRO A 149 11.92 -13.60 7.39
N GLY A 150 11.59 -14.90 7.44
CA GLY A 150 11.17 -15.66 6.25
C GLY A 150 9.80 -15.20 5.76
N THR A 151 8.86 -14.97 6.68
CA THR A 151 7.52 -14.45 6.39
C THR A 151 7.63 -13.05 5.76
N VAL A 152 8.37 -12.14 6.38
CA VAL A 152 8.57 -10.77 5.82
C VAL A 152 9.15 -10.81 4.40
N LEU A 153 10.14 -11.66 4.16
CA LEU A 153 10.71 -11.84 2.83
C LEU A 153 9.71 -12.45 1.83
N ALA A 154 8.84 -13.35 2.29
CA ALA A 154 7.79 -13.94 1.44
C ALA A 154 6.74 -12.89 1.05
N ASP A 155 6.32 -12.04 1.98
CA ASP A 155 5.35 -10.97 1.75
C ASP A 155 5.87 -9.93 0.75
N LEU A 156 7.11 -9.45 0.93
CA LEU A 156 7.76 -8.54 -0.04
C LEU A 156 7.86 -9.14 -1.45
N ARG A 157 8.05 -10.45 -1.55
CA ARG A 157 8.05 -11.17 -2.83
C ARG A 157 6.66 -11.27 -3.42
N ALA A 158 5.66 -11.57 -2.59
CA ALA A 158 4.26 -11.63 -3.00
C ALA A 158 3.77 -10.28 -3.52
N GLU A 159 4.11 -9.16 -2.87
CA GLU A 159 3.84 -7.81 -3.36
C GLU A 159 4.46 -7.55 -4.74
N SER A 160 5.72 -7.92 -4.92
CA SER A 160 6.41 -7.79 -6.21
C SER A 160 5.71 -8.57 -7.32
N VAL A 161 5.30 -9.82 -7.05
CA VAL A 161 4.52 -10.65 -8.00
C VAL A 161 3.14 -10.05 -8.25
N GLY A 162 2.44 -9.63 -7.21
CA GLY A 162 1.13 -8.97 -7.30
C GLY A 162 1.16 -7.72 -8.18
N LYS A 163 2.19 -6.89 -8.00
CA LYS A 163 2.41 -5.71 -8.85
C LYS A 163 2.55 -6.08 -10.33
N THR A 164 3.29 -7.13 -10.67
CA THR A 164 3.45 -7.55 -12.07
C THR A 164 2.15 -8.03 -12.71
N ILE A 165 1.25 -8.65 -11.95
CA ILE A 165 -0.10 -9.05 -12.41
C ILE A 165 -0.94 -7.80 -12.70
N ILE A 166 -0.95 -6.83 -11.79
CA ILE A 166 -1.68 -5.57 -11.96
C ILE A 166 -1.15 -4.78 -13.17
N ASP A 167 0.16 -4.68 -13.32
CA ASP A 167 0.78 -4.01 -14.46
C ASP A 167 0.45 -4.75 -15.78
N GLY A 168 0.45 -6.07 -15.79
CA GLY A 168 -0.02 -6.89 -16.91
C GLY A 168 -1.48 -6.60 -17.28
N ALA A 169 -2.36 -6.51 -16.27
CA ALA A 169 -3.77 -6.20 -16.46
C ALA A 169 -4.01 -4.80 -17.07
N ARG A 170 -3.18 -3.81 -16.72
CA ARG A 170 -3.23 -2.46 -17.30
C ARG A 170 -2.86 -2.43 -18.79
N THR A 171 -2.10 -3.41 -19.28
CA THR A 171 -1.71 -3.52 -20.71
C THR A 171 -2.76 -4.23 -21.58
N LEU A 172 -3.80 -4.79 -20.99
CA LEU A 172 -4.87 -5.43 -21.74
C LEU A 172 -5.62 -4.41 -22.62
N THR A 173 -5.82 -4.75 -23.88
CA THR A 173 -6.76 -4.00 -24.72
C THR A 173 -8.20 -4.20 -24.23
N ALA A 174 -9.12 -3.32 -24.64
CA ALA A 174 -10.54 -3.46 -24.27
C ALA A 174 -11.10 -4.84 -24.66
N THR A 175 -10.78 -5.32 -25.86
CA THR A 175 -11.21 -6.64 -26.34
C THR A 175 -10.59 -7.78 -25.52
N GLU A 176 -9.30 -7.74 -25.23
CA GLU A 176 -8.64 -8.75 -24.39
C GLU A 176 -9.24 -8.80 -22.99
N ARG A 177 -9.47 -7.63 -22.38
CA ARG A 177 -10.10 -7.51 -21.05
C ARG A 177 -11.52 -8.08 -21.06
N GLU A 178 -12.36 -7.67 -22.02
CA GLU A 178 -13.73 -8.13 -22.13
C GLU A 178 -13.81 -9.65 -22.36
N THR A 179 -12.97 -10.18 -23.27
CA THR A 179 -12.92 -11.61 -23.54
C THR A 179 -12.54 -12.40 -22.31
N LEU A 180 -11.52 -11.94 -21.57
CA LEU A 180 -11.05 -12.59 -20.34
C LEU A 180 -12.12 -12.56 -19.24
N LEU A 181 -12.73 -11.40 -18.99
CA LEU A 181 -13.78 -11.24 -17.99
C LEU A 181 -14.96 -12.18 -18.29
N ARG A 182 -15.42 -12.22 -19.55
CA ARG A 182 -16.52 -13.08 -19.96
C ARG A 182 -16.17 -14.57 -19.85
N ALA A 183 -14.92 -14.94 -20.14
CA ALA A 183 -14.44 -16.31 -19.98
C ALA A 183 -14.43 -16.76 -18.52
N VAL A 184 -14.02 -15.87 -17.60
CA VAL A 184 -14.07 -16.13 -16.14
C VAL A 184 -15.51 -16.21 -15.67
N ASP A 185 -16.33 -15.21 -15.99
CA ASP A 185 -17.71 -15.07 -15.51
C ASP A 185 -18.60 -16.25 -15.93
N ARG A 186 -18.37 -16.80 -17.14
CA ARG A 186 -19.13 -17.93 -17.66
C ARG A 186 -18.54 -19.31 -17.36
N GLY A 187 -17.48 -19.36 -16.57
CA GLY A 187 -16.89 -20.63 -16.14
C GLY A 187 -16.10 -21.37 -17.21
N TYR A 188 -15.54 -20.67 -18.20
CA TYR A 188 -14.62 -21.28 -19.17
C TYR A 188 -13.39 -21.90 -18.51
N TYR A 189 -12.94 -21.29 -17.39
CA TYR A 189 -11.79 -21.77 -16.60
C TYR A 189 -12.17 -22.72 -15.47
N ASP A 190 -13.45 -23.02 -15.27
CA ASP A 190 -13.90 -23.91 -14.20
C ASP A 190 -13.55 -25.38 -14.46
N VAL A 191 -13.54 -26.18 -13.41
CA VAL A 191 -13.32 -27.63 -13.49
C VAL A 191 -14.48 -28.35 -12.76
N PRO A 192 -15.42 -29.00 -13.47
CA PRO A 192 -15.55 -29.07 -14.94
C PRO A 192 -15.95 -27.73 -15.55
N ARG A 193 -15.59 -27.51 -16.83
CA ARG A 193 -15.94 -26.28 -17.53
C ARG A 193 -17.46 -26.13 -17.66
N ALA A 194 -17.98 -24.94 -17.34
CA ALA A 194 -19.38 -24.57 -17.55
C ALA A 194 -19.62 -24.02 -18.97
N GLU A 195 -18.59 -23.46 -19.62
CA GLU A 195 -18.68 -22.90 -21.00
C GLU A 195 -17.55 -23.41 -21.87
N THR A 196 -17.86 -23.64 -23.18
CA THR A 196 -16.85 -24.05 -24.16
C THR A 196 -16.28 -22.85 -24.93
N LEU A 197 -15.17 -23.06 -25.64
CA LEU A 197 -14.59 -22.01 -26.49
C LEU A 197 -15.57 -21.61 -27.62
N GLY A 198 -16.35 -22.56 -28.17
CA GLY A 198 -17.36 -22.30 -29.19
C GLY A 198 -18.50 -21.43 -28.66
N ASP A 199 -19.02 -21.71 -27.45
CA ASP A 199 -20.07 -20.91 -26.83
C ASP A 199 -19.57 -19.47 -26.57
N LEU A 200 -18.34 -19.33 -26.11
CA LEU A 200 -17.72 -18.04 -25.90
C LEU A 200 -17.56 -17.28 -27.21
N ALA A 201 -17.10 -17.95 -28.28
CA ALA A 201 -16.97 -17.38 -29.63
C ALA A 201 -18.32 -16.94 -30.19
N GLY A 202 -19.35 -17.77 -30.04
CA GLY A 202 -20.73 -17.44 -30.41
C GLY A 202 -21.24 -16.17 -29.73
N SER A 203 -20.89 -15.97 -28.42
CA SER A 203 -21.32 -14.79 -27.67
C SER A 203 -20.68 -13.48 -28.15
N PHE A 204 -19.56 -13.56 -28.87
CA PHE A 204 -18.88 -12.42 -29.49
C PHE A 204 -19.15 -12.28 -30.99
N GLY A 205 -19.83 -13.26 -31.61
CA GLY A 205 -20.04 -13.28 -33.04
C GLY A 205 -18.75 -13.45 -33.86
N VAL A 206 -17.76 -14.15 -33.34
CA VAL A 206 -16.46 -14.38 -33.99
C VAL A 206 -16.10 -15.86 -34.00
N SER A 207 -15.03 -16.24 -34.71
CA SER A 207 -14.57 -17.63 -34.73
C SER A 207 -13.87 -18.07 -33.45
N ASP A 208 -13.91 -19.37 -33.15
CA ASP A 208 -13.18 -20.00 -32.03
C ASP A 208 -11.68 -19.65 -32.04
N ALA A 209 -11.08 -19.66 -33.26
CA ALA A 209 -9.69 -19.30 -33.44
C ALA A 209 -9.39 -17.83 -33.01
N ALA A 210 -10.33 -16.92 -33.28
CA ALA A 210 -10.19 -15.51 -32.90
C ALA A 210 -10.23 -15.33 -31.35
N VAL A 211 -11.23 -15.97 -30.70
CA VAL A 211 -11.34 -15.95 -29.24
C VAL A 211 -10.12 -16.62 -28.59
N SER A 212 -9.74 -17.81 -29.06
CA SER A 212 -8.55 -18.51 -28.56
C SER A 212 -7.29 -17.65 -28.63
N LYS A 213 -7.08 -16.96 -29.75
CA LYS A 213 -5.93 -16.05 -29.93
C LYS A 213 -5.99 -14.85 -28.97
N THR A 214 -7.19 -14.30 -28.75
CA THR A 214 -7.39 -13.17 -27.82
C THR A 214 -7.13 -13.58 -26.39
N LEU A 215 -7.68 -14.72 -25.93
CA LEU A 215 -7.43 -15.28 -24.61
C LEU A 215 -5.94 -15.53 -24.36
N ARG A 216 -5.26 -16.22 -25.28
CA ARG A 216 -3.81 -16.48 -25.14
C ARG A 216 -2.96 -15.22 -25.04
N ARG A 217 -3.36 -14.14 -25.72
CA ARG A 217 -2.67 -12.85 -25.61
C ARG A 217 -2.90 -12.23 -24.24
N ALA A 218 -4.14 -12.24 -23.75
CA ALA A 218 -4.49 -11.76 -22.42
C ALA A 218 -3.79 -12.56 -21.33
N GLU A 219 -3.88 -13.88 -21.38
CA GLU A 219 -3.22 -14.80 -20.46
C GLU A 219 -1.70 -14.59 -20.41
N ARG A 220 -1.06 -14.45 -21.59
CA ARG A 220 0.38 -14.18 -21.65
C ARG A 220 0.77 -12.87 -20.94
N LYS A 221 -0.03 -11.81 -21.09
CA LYS A 221 0.21 -10.52 -20.46
C LYS A 221 0.08 -10.60 -18.94
N LEU A 222 -0.82 -11.43 -18.43
CA LEU A 222 -1.04 -11.61 -17.00
C LEU A 222 -0.08 -12.62 -16.37
N LEU A 223 0.30 -13.68 -17.07
CA LEU A 223 1.04 -14.81 -16.48
C LEU A 223 2.55 -14.75 -16.72
N ALA A 224 3.01 -14.25 -17.87
CA ALA A 224 4.43 -14.26 -18.17
C ALA A 224 5.28 -13.37 -17.21
N PRO A 225 4.85 -12.14 -16.85
CA PRO A 225 5.62 -11.30 -15.93
C PRO A 225 5.71 -11.89 -14.50
N PRO A 226 4.60 -12.34 -13.86
CA PRO A 226 4.69 -12.93 -12.52
C PRO A 226 5.50 -14.24 -12.49
N VAL A 227 5.39 -15.08 -13.52
CA VAL A 227 6.22 -16.31 -13.60
C VAL A 227 7.71 -15.96 -13.65
N ALA A 228 8.10 -14.99 -14.48
CA ALA A 228 9.49 -14.54 -14.54
C ALA A 228 9.97 -13.95 -13.19
N THR A 229 9.10 -13.26 -12.47
CA THR A 229 9.40 -12.70 -11.13
C THR A 229 9.56 -13.82 -10.09
N LEU A 230 8.72 -14.85 -10.11
CA LEU A 230 8.84 -16.02 -9.24
C LEU A 230 10.18 -16.73 -9.46
N GLU A 231 10.54 -17.01 -10.71
CA GLU A 231 11.84 -17.64 -11.04
C GLU A 231 13.04 -16.80 -10.57
N ALA A 232 12.97 -15.48 -10.74
CA ALA A 232 14.03 -14.56 -10.29
C ALA A 232 14.16 -14.55 -8.76
N THR A 233 13.04 -14.72 -8.06
CA THR A 233 12.95 -14.67 -6.61
C THR A 233 13.43 -15.98 -5.97
N GLU A 234 13.23 -17.12 -6.64
CA GLU A 234 13.71 -18.44 -6.20
C GLU A 234 15.23 -18.60 -6.42
N ARG A 235 15.79 -17.90 -7.40
CA ARG A 235 17.24 -17.82 -7.56
C ARG A 235 17.83 -16.96 -6.45
N ARG A 236 18.02 -17.54 -5.26
CA ARG A 236 18.78 -16.90 -4.18
C ARG A 236 20.08 -16.30 -4.76
N PRO A 237 20.39 -15.02 -4.50
CA PRO A 237 21.77 -14.61 -4.61
C PRO A 237 22.55 -15.48 -3.60
N THR A 238 23.39 -16.38 -4.09
CA THR A 238 24.42 -16.97 -3.26
C THR A 238 25.26 -15.79 -2.79
N VAL A 239 25.05 -15.35 -1.55
CA VAL A 239 26.05 -14.52 -0.86
C VAL A 239 27.32 -15.37 -0.94
N ARG A 240 28.21 -15.04 -1.85
CA ARG A 240 29.57 -15.55 -1.82
C ARG A 240 30.07 -15.15 -0.44
N ASP A 241 30.42 -16.16 0.33
CA ASP A 241 31.10 -16.03 1.61
C ASP A 241 32.43 -15.31 1.34
N GLY A 242 32.31 -13.99 1.16
CA GLY A 242 33.42 -13.07 1.04
C GLY A 242 33.89 -12.83 2.45
N SER A 243 34.81 -13.67 2.91
CA SER A 243 35.63 -13.43 4.08
C SER A 243 35.94 -11.94 4.18
N LEU A 244 35.26 -11.25 5.08
CA LEU A 244 35.72 -9.96 5.61
C LEU A 244 37.03 -10.26 6.35
N SER A 245 38.10 -10.37 5.57
CA SER A 245 39.48 -10.40 6.04
C SER A 245 39.69 -9.15 6.88
N GLN A 246 39.88 -9.39 8.16
CA GLN A 246 40.34 -8.48 9.18
C GLN A 246 41.42 -7.51 8.61
N ARG A 247 41.06 -6.27 8.38
CA ARG A 247 42.00 -5.16 8.27
C ARG A 247 41.82 -4.22 9.46
N SER A 248 42.21 -4.70 10.62
CA SER A 248 42.43 -3.86 11.78
C SER A 248 43.59 -4.43 12.58
N ALA A 249 44.80 -4.00 12.23
CA ALA A 249 45.99 -3.89 13.08
C ALA A 249 47.16 -3.51 12.18
N ASP A 250 47.43 -2.22 12.04
CA ASP A 250 48.78 -1.68 11.82
C ASP A 250 48.67 -0.17 11.56
N ARG A 251 48.39 0.56 12.62
CA ARG A 251 48.76 1.98 12.73
C ARG A 251 49.00 2.31 14.20
N GLU A 252 50.09 1.79 14.71
CA GLU A 252 50.83 2.38 15.82
C GLU A 252 52.30 1.96 15.63
N SER A 253 53.10 2.86 15.08
CA SER A 253 54.52 3.05 15.28
C SER A 253 54.92 4.38 14.64
#